data_b923754c6037dc86d572b357ace86351
#
_entry.id   b923754c6037dc86d572b357ace86351
#
_cell.length_a   1.000
_cell.length_b   1.000
_cell.length_c   1.000
_cell.angle_alpha   90.00
_cell.angle_beta   90.00
_cell.angle_gamma   90.00
#
_symmetry.space_group_name_H-M   'P 1'
#
loop_
_entity.id
_entity.type
_entity.pdbx_description
1 polymer ?
#
loop_
_entity_poly.entity_id
_entity_poly.type
_entity_poly.pdbx_seq_one_letter_code
_entity_poly.pdbx_strand_id
1 'polypeptide(L)'
;TTVGPAVQASSAVPGYFAPVEIGGRRYVDGGVHSSTNADLLAPLHLDLVVVSSSKTTSRKVDRADGGSLARAWHSRTLRREVELITARDTTVLVLQPTTTDLATRGSSDMDDSTTLQVCANGRDSALARLAHPDAEGARRLLEEATPRA
;
A
#
# COMPACT_ATOMS: atom_id res chain seq x y z
N THR A 1 17.41 16.63 8.49
CA THR A 1 17.73 15.99 7.19
C THR A 1 17.02 16.74 6.08
N THR A 2 17.73 17.06 5.00
CA THR A 2 17.14 17.67 3.81
C THR A 2 16.40 16.60 2.97
N VAL A 3 15.53 17.03 2.06
CA VAL A 3 14.70 16.13 1.23
C VAL A 3 15.56 15.20 0.37
N GLY A 4 16.65 15.71 -0.22
CA GLY A 4 17.52 14.94 -1.12
C GLY A 4 18.06 13.64 -0.50
N PRO A 5 18.82 13.69 0.61
CA PRO A 5 19.29 12.49 1.29
C PRO A 5 18.16 11.57 1.78
N ALA A 6 16.99 12.10 2.17
CA ALA A 6 15.85 11.28 2.55
C ALA A 6 15.30 10.48 1.36
N VAL A 7 15.16 11.09 0.19
CA VAL A 7 14.74 10.42 -1.05
C VAL A 7 15.76 9.37 -1.48
N GLN A 8 17.06 9.70 -1.44
CA GLN A 8 18.13 8.74 -1.74
C GLN A 8 18.08 7.52 -0.82
N ALA A 9 17.90 7.75 0.49
CA ALA A 9 17.79 6.68 1.48
C ALA A 9 16.55 5.80 1.22
N SER A 10 15.41 6.41 0.91
CA SER A 10 14.16 5.72 0.58
C SER A 10 14.24 4.89 -0.70
N SER A 11 15.19 5.19 -1.58
CA SER A 11 15.42 4.48 -2.85
C SER A 11 16.67 3.59 -2.84
N ALA A 12 17.34 3.47 -1.69
CA ALA A 12 18.57 2.68 -1.55
C ALA A 12 18.27 1.17 -1.43
N VAL A 13 17.77 0.57 -2.52
CA VAL A 13 17.41 -0.86 -2.60
C VAL A 13 18.67 -1.72 -2.43
N PRO A 14 18.74 -2.58 -1.38
CA PRO A 14 19.87 -3.48 -1.16
C PRO A 14 20.13 -4.39 -2.36
N GLY A 15 21.40 -4.54 -2.71
CA GLY A 15 21.83 -5.29 -3.89
C GLY A 15 21.94 -4.45 -5.16
N TYR A 16 21.26 -3.29 -5.23
CA TYR A 16 21.35 -2.33 -6.34
C TYR A 16 22.10 -1.05 -5.94
N PHE A 17 21.87 -0.56 -4.73
CA PHE A 17 22.44 0.70 -4.25
C PHE A 17 23.10 0.51 -2.88
N ALA A 18 24.10 1.33 -2.61
CA ALA A 18 24.72 1.41 -1.29
C ALA A 18 23.78 2.09 -0.28
N PRO A 19 23.82 1.70 1.01
CA PRO A 19 23.12 2.42 2.04
C PRO A 19 23.51 3.90 2.10
N VAL A 20 22.53 4.77 2.36
CA VAL A 20 22.75 6.22 2.50
C VAL A 20 23.03 6.55 3.95
N GLU A 21 24.09 7.29 4.22
CA GLU A 21 24.42 7.72 5.58
C GLU A 21 23.79 9.10 5.88
N ILE A 22 23.02 9.16 6.97
CA ILE A 22 22.40 10.39 7.45
C ILE A 22 22.62 10.45 8.98
N GLY A 23 23.33 11.49 9.44
CA GLY A 23 23.58 11.70 10.86
C GLY A 23 24.31 10.52 11.52
N GLY A 24 25.29 9.91 10.87
CA GLY A 24 26.05 8.76 11.36
C GLY A 24 25.30 7.42 11.37
N ARG A 25 24.10 7.36 10.81
CA ARG A 25 23.29 6.13 10.67
C ARG A 25 23.10 5.78 9.22
N ARG A 26 23.15 4.48 8.89
CA ARG A 26 22.95 3.97 7.53
C ARG A 26 21.48 3.59 7.33
N TYR A 27 20.94 4.02 6.19
CA TYR A 27 19.55 3.79 5.79
C TYR A 27 19.51 3.06 4.45
N VAL A 28 18.51 2.23 4.29
CA VAL A 28 18.17 1.51 3.06
C VAL A 28 16.69 1.73 2.74
N ASP A 29 16.26 1.32 1.55
CA ASP A 29 14.86 1.36 1.12
C ASP A 29 13.95 0.67 2.12
N GLY A 30 12.92 1.37 2.58
CA GLY A 30 11.91 0.84 3.51
C GLY A 30 11.10 -0.32 2.95
N GLY A 31 11.05 -0.48 1.63
CA GLY A 31 10.43 -1.61 0.94
C GLY A 31 11.03 -2.97 1.30
N VAL A 32 12.24 -2.98 1.88
CA VAL A 32 12.87 -4.19 2.43
C VAL A 32 12.11 -4.72 3.66
N HIS A 33 11.56 -3.82 4.46
CA HIS A 33 10.74 -4.17 5.62
C HIS A 33 9.29 -4.45 5.20
N SER A 34 8.66 -3.47 4.57
CA SER A 34 7.29 -3.56 4.07
C SER A 34 7.09 -2.65 2.86
N SER A 35 6.24 -3.07 1.93
CA SER A 35 5.84 -2.22 0.80
C SER A 35 4.94 -1.05 1.20
N THR A 36 4.37 -1.07 2.40
CA THR A 36 3.44 -0.05 2.93
C THR A 36 3.96 0.65 4.17
N ASN A 37 4.68 -0.06 5.04
CA ASN A 37 5.15 0.44 6.33
C ASN A 37 4.03 1.13 7.14
N ALA A 38 2.80 0.62 7.02
CA ALA A 38 1.62 1.23 7.64
C ALA A 38 1.64 1.10 9.17
N ASP A 39 2.34 0.12 9.71
CA ASP A 39 2.57 -0.08 11.15
C ASP A 39 3.15 1.15 11.86
N LEU A 40 3.90 2.00 11.14
CA LEU A 40 4.44 3.27 11.65
C LEU A 40 3.33 4.25 12.06
N LEU A 41 2.12 4.09 11.55
CA LEU A 41 0.96 4.92 11.90
C LEU A 41 0.25 4.46 13.17
N ALA A 42 0.48 3.21 13.60
CA ALA A 42 -0.22 2.63 14.75
C ALA A 42 -0.07 3.46 16.06
N PRO A 43 1.08 4.07 16.41
CA PRO A 43 1.20 4.88 17.62
C PRO A 43 0.57 6.28 17.52
N LEU A 44 0.05 6.69 16.36
CA LEU A 44 -0.45 8.06 16.15
C LEU A 44 -1.91 8.24 16.57
N HIS A 45 -2.63 7.17 16.93
CA HIS A 45 -4.03 7.21 17.37
C HIS A 45 -4.94 8.00 16.41
N LEU A 46 -4.86 7.66 15.12
CA LEU A 46 -5.66 8.29 14.08
C LEU A 46 -7.08 7.69 14.05
N ASP A 47 -8.08 8.48 13.65
CA ASP A 47 -9.44 7.99 13.46
C ASP A 47 -9.54 7.06 12.25
N LEU A 48 -8.82 7.39 11.17
CA LEU A 48 -8.82 6.64 9.92
C LEU A 48 -7.41 6.58 9.31
N VAL A 49 -7.03 5.40 8.86
CA VAL A 49 -5.86 5.17 8.00
C VAL A 49 -6.34 4.59 6.67
N VAL A 50 -5.99 5.25 5.56
CA VAL A 50 -6.24 4.74 4.21
C VAL A 50 -4.93 4.20 3.64
N VAL A 51 -4.90 2.90 3.36
CA VAL A 51 -3.74 2.24 2.75
C VAL A 51 -4.04 1.92 1.29
N SER A 52 -3.29 2.52 0.36
CA SER A 52 -3.31 2.17 -1.05
C SER A 52 -2.07 1.35 -1.39
N SER A 53 -2.26 0.10 -1.80
CA SER A 53 -1.14 -0.81 -2.08
C SER A 53 -1.29 -1.54 -3.41
N SER A 54 -0.41 -1.26 -4.35
CA SER A 54 -0.36 -1.92 -5.67
C SER A 54 0.35 -3.28 -5.64
N LYS A 55 1.15 -3.57 -4.61
CA LYS A 55 1.95 -4.79 -4.48
C LYS A 55 1.25 -5.91 -3.70
N THR A 56 0.07 -5.66 -3.17
CA THR A 56 -0.74 -6.61 -2.41
C THR A 56 -1.98 -7.06 -3.19
N THR A 57 -2.77 -7.97 -2.66
CA THR A 57 -4.06 -8.38 -3.21
C THR A 57 -4.97 -8.87 -2.10
N SER A 58 -6.27 -8.65 -2.24
CA SER A 58 -7.30 -9.12 -1.33
C SER A 58 -7.56 -10.64 -1.45
N ARG A 59 -7.19 -11.26 -2.57
CA ARG A 59 -7.44 -12.68 -2.85
C ARG A 59 -6.28 -13.57 -2.39
N LYS A 60 -6.58 -14.84 -2.06
CA LYS A 60 -5.56 -15.88 -1.90
C LYS A 60 -4.81 -16.04 -3.22
N VAL A 61 -3.50 -15.85 -3.19
CA VAL A 61 -2.65 -15.95 -4.37
C VAL A 61 -2.46 -17.41 -4.72
N ASP A 62 -2.76 -17.78 -5.96
CA ASP A 62 -2.50 -19.13 -6.47
C ASP A 62 -0.99 -19.33 -6.66
N ARG A 63 -0.47 -20.49 -6.27
CA ARG A 63 0.98 -20.76 -6.23
C ARG A 63 1.65 -20.92 -7.60
N ALA A 64 0.86 -20.87 -8.68
CA ALA A 64 1.35 -21.15 -10.02
C ALA A 64 2.16 -20.02 -10.68
N ASP A 65 2.04 -18.75 -10.20
CA ASP A 65 2.71 -17.60 -10.80
C ASP A 65 3.92 -17.17 -9.95
N GLY A 66 5.11 -17.11 -10.55
CA GLY A 66 6.37 -16.72 -9.88
C GLY A 66 6.33 -15.34 -9.20
N GLY A 67 5.46 -14.40 -9.66
CA GLY A 67 5.14 -13.15 -8.98
C GLY A 67 4.24 -13.29 -7.75
N SER A 68 3.65 -14.46 -7.54
CA SER A 68 2.66 -14.73 -6.51
C SER A 68 3.26 -14.81 -5.10
N LEU A 69 4.49 -15.31 -4.95
CA LEU A 69 5.14 -15.45 -3.63
C LEU A 69 5.47 -14.10 -3.00
N ALA A 70 6.06 -13.18 -3.78
CA ALA A 70 6.35 -11.83 -3.32
C ALA A 70 5.05 -11.09 -2.95
N ARG A 71 4.03 -11.20 -3.78
CA ARG A 71 2.71 -10.61 -3.52
C ARG A 71 2.02 -11.22 -2.30
N ALA A 72 2.12 -12.53 -2.11
CA ALA A 72 1.61 -13.22 -0.92
C ALA A 72 2.33 -12.73 0.35
N TRP A 73 3.64 -12.55 0.28
CA TRP A 73 4.44 -12.00 1.38
C TRP A 73 4.01 -10.56 1.71
N HIS A 74 3.92 -9.67 0.72
CA HIS A 74 3.45 -8.30 0.90
C HIS A 74 2.03 -8.24 1.48
N SER A 75 1.12 -9.09 0.99
CA SER A 75 -0.25 -9.16 1.52
C SER A 75 -0.30 -9.64 2.97
N ARG A 76 0.60 -10.57 3.36
CA ARG A 76 0.69 -11.04 4.73
C ARG A 76 1.26 -9.97 5.66
N THR A 77 2.27 -9.24 5.20
CA THR A 77 2.86 -8.12 5.95
C THR A 77 1.84 -7.02 6.17
N LEU A 78 1.14 -6.59 5.10
CA LEU A 78 0.09 -5.58 5.22
C LEU A 78 -1.02 -6.01 6.19
N ARG A 79 -1.43 -7.28 6.17
CA ARG A 79 -2.44 -7.76 7.12
C ARG A 79 -2.02 -7.59 8.58
N ARG A 80 -0.75 -7.91 8.91
CA ARG A 80 -0.20 -7.69 10.25
C ARG A 80 -0.14 -6.21 10.63
N GLU A 81 0.23 -5.35 9.67
CA GLU A 81 0.22 -3.90 9.89
C GLU A 81 -1.18 -3.39 10.17
N VAL A 82 -2.18 -3.84 9.42
CA VAL A 82 -3.60 -3.51 9.67
C VAL A 82 -4.04 -3.99 11.04
N GLU A 83 -3.70 -5.22 11.44
CA GLU A 83 -4.01 -5.76 12.78
C GLU A 83 -3.40 -4.89 13.89
N LEU A 84 -2.15 -4.41 13.73
CA LEU A 84 -1.49 -3.54 14.69
C LEU A 84 -2.17 -2.16 14.83
N ILE A 85 -2.67 -1.63 13.71
CA ILE A 85 -3.36 -0.34 13.68
C ILE A 85 -4.76 -0.47 14.30
N THR A 86 -5.53 -1.49 13.88
CA THR A 86 -6.88 -1.71 14.37
C THR A 86 -6.94 -2.10 15.86
N ALA A 87 -5.89 -2.75 16.38
CA ALA A 87 -5.77 -3.04 17.81
C ALA A 87 -5.69 -1.78 18.69
N ARG A 88 -5.63 -0.59 18.09
CA ARG A 88 -5.61 0.72 18.76
C ARG A 88 -6.84 1.57 18.41
N ASP A 89 -7.94 0.92 18.09
CA ASP A 89 -9.23 1.54 17.77
C ASP A 89 -9.21 2.45 16.54
N THR A 90 -8.15 2.37 15.69
CA THR A 90 -8.07 3.11 14.44
C THR A 90 -8.78 2.34 13.32
N THR A 91 -9.69 2.99 12.62
CA THR A 91 -10.33 2.42 11.41
C THR A 91 -9.32 2.34 10.27
N VAL A 92 -9.26 1.22 9.55
CA VAL A 92 -8.35 1.06 8.40
C VAL A 92 -9.14 0.72 7.14
N LEU A 93 -8.98 1.54 6.10
CA LEU A 93 -9.49 1.27 4.76
C LEU A 93 -8.32 0.83 3.87
N VAL A 94 -8.36 -0.41 3.38
CA VAL A 94 -7.33 -0.92 2.48
C VAL A 94 -7.88 -0.96 1.06
N LEU A 95 -7.17 -0.29 0.13
CA LEU A 95 -7.39 -0.32 -1.31
C LEU A 95 -6.30 -1.18 -1.95
N GLN A 96 -6.70 -2.29 -2.57
CA GLN A 96 -5.81 -3.28 -3.17
C GLN A 96 -6.31 -3.67 -4.55
N PRO A 97 -5.42 -4.04 -5.48
CA PRO A 97 -5.84 -4.58 -6.77
C PRO A 97 -6.71 -5.83 -6.61
N THR A 98 -7.74 -5.88 -7.43
CA THR A 98 -8.53 -7.08 -7.67
C THR A 98 -7.82 -7.99 -8.68
N THR A 99 -8.38 -9.17 -8.93
CA THR A 99 -7.88 -10.08 -9.98
C THR A 99 -7.96 -9.43 -11.37
N THR A 100 -9.02 -8.68 -11.62
CA THR A 100 -9.21 -7.97 -12.89
C THR A 100 -8.18 -6.86 -13.07
N ASP A 101 -7.89 -6.08 -12.01
CA ASP A 101 -6.87 -5.04 -12.05
C ASP A 101 -5.49 -5.62 -12.36
N LEU A 102 -5.15 -6.74 -11.72
CA LEU A 102 -3.88 -7.43 -11.96
C LEU A 102 -3.76 -8.00 -13.37
N ALA A 103 -4.84 -8.55 -13.92
CA ALA A 103 -4.86 -9.06 -15.29
C ALA A 103 -4.68 -7.93 -16.32
N THR A 104 -5.29 -6.76 -16.07
CA THR A 104 -5.16 -5.59 -16.94
C THR A 104 -3.76 -4.98 -16.92
N ARG A 105 -3.13 -4.95 -15.73
CA ARG A 105 -1.78 -4.39 -15.56
C ARG A 105 -0.72 -5.18 -16.30
N GLY A 106 -0.92 -6.48 -16.52
CA GLY A 106 0.08 -7.35 -17.10
C GLY A 106 1.28 -7.62 -16.17
N SER A 107 2.38 -8.09 -16.76
CA SER A 107 3.59 -8.51 -16.04
C SER A 107 4.66 -7.42 -15.90
N SER A 108 4.58 -6.33 -16.66
CA SER A 108 5.57 -5.25 -16.67
C SER A 108 5.03 -3.99 -15.99
N ASP A 109 5.75 -3.51 -14.97
CA ASP A 109 5.43 -2.25 -14.29
C ASP A 109 5.82 -1.01 -15.12
N MET A 110 6.54 -1.21 -16.23
CA MET A 110 7.05 -0.16 -17.12
C MET A 110 6.31 -0.11 -18.47
N ASP A 111 5.19 -0.82 -18.59
CA ASP A 111 4.38 -0.82 -19.81
C ASP A 111 3.29 0.25 -19.72
N ASP A 112 3.46 1.33 -20.47
CA ASP A 112 2.53 2.46 -20.50
C ASP A 112 1.28 2.20 -21.34
N SER A 113 1.27 1.15 -22.17
CA SER A 113 0.19 0.87 -23.11
C SER A 113 -1.16 0.62 -22.43
N THR A 114 -1.15 0.15 -21.19
CA THR A 114 -2.35 -0.17 -20.39
C THR A 114 -2.67 0.87 -19.33
N THR A 115 -1.91 1.95 -19.21
CA THR A 115 -1.98 2.92 -18.08
C THR A 115 -3.40 3.47 -17.89
N LEU A 116 -4.06 3.93 -18.95
CA LEU A 116 -5.42 4.49 -18.86
C LEU A 116 -6.43 3.45 -18.36
N GLN A 117 -6.32 2.21 -18.86
CA GLN A 117 -7.22 1.13 -18.46
C GLN A 117 -6.96 0.70 -17.02
N VAL A 118 -5.70 0.65 -16.59
CA VAL A 118 -5.32 0.35 -15.20
C VAL A 118 -5.87 1.43 -14.26
N CYS A 119 -5.77 2.71 -14.63
CA CYS A 119 -6.32 3.81 -13.84
C CYS A 119 -7.86 3.73 -13.74
N ALA A 120 -8.55 3.45 -14.85
CA ALA A 120 -10.00 3.31 -14.86
C ALA A 120 -10.46 2.13 -13.98
N ASN A 121 -9.86 0.95 -14.17
CA ASN A 121 -10.18 -0.22 -13.36
C ASN A 121 -9.88 0.01 -11.87
N GLY A 122 -8.72 0.59 -11.55
CA GLY A 122 -8.35 0.89 -10.17
C GLY A 122 -9.32 1.85 -9.48
N ARG A 123 -9.81 2.88 -10.22
CA ARG A 123 -10.88 3.76 -9.72
C ARG A 123 -12.16 2.99 -9.42
N ASP A 124 -12.61 2.16 -10.35
CA ASP A 124 -13.85 1.40 -10.21
C ASP A 124 -13.75 0.38 -9.06
N SER A 125 -12.61 -0.29 -8.93
CA SER A 125 -12.32 -1.19 -7.81
C SER A 125 -12.29 -0.45 -6.47
N ALA A 126 -11.73 0.76 -6.40
CA ALA A 126 -11.72 1.58 -5.19
C ALA A 126 -13.13 2.04 -4.81
N LEU A 127 -13.96 2.45 -5.78
CA LEU A 127 -15.37 2.82 -5.55
C LEU A 127 -16.18 1.61 -5.06
N ALA A 128 -15.99 0.45 -5.68
CA ALA A 128 -16.63 -0.80 -5.24
C ALA A 128 -16.21 -1.17 -3.81
N ARG A 129 -14.94 -0.99 -3.45
CA ARG A 129 -14.44 -1.22 -2.08
C ARG A 129 -15.05 -0.27 -1.08
N LEU A 130 -15.21 1.01 -1.42
CA LEU A 130 -15.89 2.01 -0.58
C LEU A 130 -17.38 1.70 -0.41
N ALA A 131 -18.04 1.15 -1.42
CA ALA A 131 -19.44 0.77 -1.36
C ALA A 131 -19.69 -0.52 -0.54
N HIS A 132 -18.63 -1.29 -0.24
CA HIS A 132 -18.77 -2.54 0.51
C HIS A 132 -19.20 -2.26 1.98
N PRO A 133 -20.07 -3.09 2.59
CA PRO A 133 -20.54 -2.90 3.97
C PRO A 133 -19.40 -2.73 4.99
N ASP A 134 -18.30 -3.48 4.86
CA ASP A 134 -17.16 -3.40 5.78
C ASP A 134 -16.46 -2.01 5.76
N ALA A 135 -16.70 -1.19 4.72
CA ALA A 135 -16.11 0.13 4.60
C ALA A 135 -17.01 1.24 5.18
N GLU A 136 -18.17 0.91 5.77
CA GLU A 136 -19.13 1.89 6.27
C GLU A 136 -18.51 2.84 7.28
N GLY A 137 -17.75 2.32 8.25
CA GLY A 137 -17.05 3.14 9.25
C GLY A 137 -16.05 4.11 8.61
N ALA A 138 -15.25 3.63 7.65
CA ALA A 138 -14.28 4.47 6.95
C ALA A 138 -14.96 5.52 6.08
N ARG A 139 -16.05 5.17 5.39
CA ARG A 139 -16.84 6.09 4.57
C ARG A 139 -17.42 7.22 5.40
N ARG A 140 -18.02 6.91 6.55
CA ARG A 140 -18.56 7.92 7.48
C ARG A 140 -17.45 8.90 7.92
N LEU A 141 -16.29 8.41 8.32
CA LEU A 141 -15.18 9.27 8.73
C LEU A 141 -14.68 10.16 7.59
N LEU A 142 -14.66 9.64 6.35
CA LEU A 142 -14.31 10.43 5.16
C LEU A 142 -15.34 11.52 4.87
N GLU A 143 -16.62 11.23 5.02
CA GLU A 143 -17.71 12.21 4.83
C GLU A 143 -17.65 13.31 5.90
N GLU A 144 -17.38 12.95 7.16
CA GLU A 144 -17.23 13.90 8.27
C GLU A 144 -16.00 14.81 8.10
N ALA A 145 -14.90 14.28 7.54
CA ALA A 145 -13.66 15.02 7.30
C ALA A 145 -13.73 15.91 6.05
N THR A 146 -14.70 15.70 5.15
CA THR A 146 -14.84 16.51 3.94
C THR A 146 -15.56 17.82 4.25
N PRO A 147 -14.93 19.01 4.03
CA PRO A 147 -15.61 20.26 4.25
C PRO A 147 -16.87 20.34 3.37
N ARG A 148 -17.99 20.65 3.96
CA ARG A 148 -19.22 20.97 3.20
C ARG A 148 -18.96 22.29 2.46
N ALA A 149 -18.94 22.20 1.10
CA ALA A 149 -18.79 23.35 0.23
C ALA A 149 -20.01 24.31 0.34
#